data_4324aa7e7942c391139cf8da3d5cf5f2
#
_entry.id   4324aa7e7942c391139cf8da3d5cf5f2
#
_cell.length_a   1.000
_cell.length_b   1.000
_cell.length_c   1.000
_cell.angle_alpha   90.00
_cell.angle_beta   90.00
_cell.angle_gamma   90.00
#
_symmetry.space_group_name_H-M   'P 1'
#
loop_
_entity.id
_entity.type
_entity.pdbx_description
1 polymer ?
#
loop_
_entity_poly.entity_id
_entity_poly.type
_entity_poly.pdbx_seq_one_letter_code
_entity_poly.pdbx_strand_id
1 'polypeptide(L)'
;MNPRTLAVALLVTPILALPLVADVVYDESVSGDLSSDPGAPTVIAVEGETVLVVRGSVQSGSGSDTRDFFSMTVAEGASLEAIRLVDYVDGDTGASGNTGYFMVDDGPTSVVPSSSNSSTFLGGSHCNRTRFPTAEVNMLDRLSRAAQGGTGFSYPLGPGTYTFNIQQTGSQRNVYEFRFEFGATAAPCPADLDGDGRVDGGDLGLFLGAWGTSPCELDLNGDGICNGADLGVILGAWGDC
;
A
#
# COMPACT_ATOMS: atom_id res chain seq x y z
N MET A 1 -27.44 -39.64 49.22
CA MET A 1 -26.79 -38.43 48.79
C MET A 1 -26.39 -38.58 47.32
N ASN A 2 -27.07 -37.87 46.47
CA ASN A 2 -26.86 -37.99 45.00
C ASN A 2 -26.01 -36.80 44.53
N PRO A 3 -24.83 -37.00 43.88
CA PRO A 3 -24.03 -35.89 43.38
C PRO A 3 -24.68 -35.33 42.07
N ARG A 4 -25.05 -34.08 42.13
CA ARG A 4 -25.51 -33.32 40.96
C ARG A 4 -24.29 -32.97 40.08
N THR A 5 -24.23 -33.58 38.93
CA THR A 5 -23.26 -33.21 37.86
C THR A 5 -23.66 -31.89 37.27
N LEU A 6 -22.83 -30.87 37.41
CA LEU A 6 -23.02 -29.54 36.77
C LEU A 6 -22.49 -29.68 35.34
N ALA A 7 -23.36 -29.64 34.36
CA ALA A 7 -22.96 -29.54 32.94
C ALA A 7 -22.64 -28.08 32.61
N VAL A 8 -21.39 -27.78 32.31
CA VAL A 8 -20.98 -26.47 31.76
C VAL A 8 -21.24 -26.51 30.26
N ALA A 9 -22.24 -25.78 29.81
CA ALA A 9 -22.50 -25.57 28.39
C ALA A 9 -21.49 -24.55 27.86
N LEU A 10 -20.56 -24.99 27.01
CA LEU A 10 -19.67 -24.12 26.25
C LEU A 10 -20.53 -23.40 25.18
N LEU A 11 -20.79 -22.13 25.34
CA LEU A 11 -21.36 -21.28 24.30
C LEU A 11 -20.28 -21.03 23.23
N VAL A 12 -20.36 -21.78 22.13
CA VAL A 12 -19.58 -21.46 20.93
C VAL A 12 -20.33 -20.31 20.23
N THR A 13 -19.82 -19.09 20.41
CA THR A 13 -20.29 -17.95 19.61
C THR A 13 -19.85 -18.18 18.15
N PRO A 14 -20.76 -18.11 17.18
CA PRO A 14 -20.36 -18.17 15.78
C PRO A 14 -19.49 -16.93 15.49
N ILE A 15 -18.27 -17.17 14.98
CA ILE A 15 -17.48 -16.12 14.37
C ILE A 15 -18.28 -15.68 13.15
N LEU A 16 -18.87 -14.50 13.19
CA LEU A 16 -19.44 -13.86 12.01
C LEU A 16 -18.27 -13.69 11.04
N ALA A 17 -18.27 -14.44 9.95
CA ALA A 17 -17.41 -14.15 8.82
C ALA A 17 -17.82 -12.77 8.32
N LEU A 18 -16.88 -11.81 8.40
CA LEU A 18 -17.03 -10.52 7.74
C LEU A 18 -17.30 -10.81 6.26
N PRO A 19 -18.20 -10.07 5.60
CA PRO A 19 -18.39 -10.22 4.18
C PRO A 19 -17.03 -10.02 3.50
N LEU A 20 -16.64 -10.96 2.65
CA LEU A 20 -15.51 -10.80 1.77
C LEU A 20 -15.85 -9.58 0.90
N VAL A 21 -15.14 -8.48 1.09
CA VAL A 21 -15.25 -7.33 0.18
C VAL A 21 -14.83 -7.86 -1.18
N ALA A 22 -15.66 -7.68 -2.19
CA ALA A 22 -15.34 -8.15 -3.53
C ALA A 22 -14.11 -7.38 -4.03
N ASP A 23 -13.13 -8.10 -4.57
CA ASP A 23 -11.95 -7.46 -5.15
C ASP A 23 -12.38 -6.51 -6.27
N VAL A 24 -11.86 -5.27 -6.27
CA VAL A 24 -11.98 -4.39 -7.43
C VAL A 24 -11.10 -4.97 -8.53
N VAL A 25 -11.66 -5.11 -9.72
CA VAL A 25 -10.92 -5.60 -10.89
C VAL A 25 -11.00 -4.55 -11.98
N TYR A 26 -9.85 -3.98 -12.37
CA TYR A 26 -9.71 -3.24 -13.61
C TYR A 26 -9.15 -4.19 -14.66
N ASP A 27 -9.92 -4.44 -15.71
CA ASP A 27 -9.53 -5.30 -16.82
C ASP A 27 -9.76 -4.53 -18.12
N GLU A 28 -8.69 -4.26 -18.87
CA GLU A 28 -8.75 -3.47 -20.11
C GLU A 28 -9.72 -4.05 -21.13
N SER A 29 -9.92 -5.36 -21.15
CA SER A 29 -10.88 -6.01 -22.05
C SER A 29 -12.34 -5.63 -21.76
N VAL A 30 -12.61 -5.11 -20.57
CA VAL A 30 -13.95 -4.74 -20.08
C VAL A 30 -14.05 -3.24 -19.83
N SER A 31 -13.05 -2.65 -19.17
CA SER A 31 -13.06 -1.27 -18.68
C SER A 31 -12.51 -0.28 -19.71
N GLY A 32 -11.87 -0.77 -20.77
CA GLY A 32 -11.14 0.02 -21.74
C GLY A 32 -9.65 0.11 -21.41
N ASP A 33 -8.89 0.56 -22.39
CA ASP A 33 -7.44 0.69 -22.32
C ASP A 33 -7.00 1.68 -21.25
N LEU A 34 -5.90 1.36 -20.54
CA LEU A 34 -5.28 2.28 -19.60
C LEU A 34 -4.61 3.44 -20.37
N SER A 35 -4.50 4.59 -19.74
CA SER A 35 -3.95 5.78 -20.39
C SER A 35 -2.48 5.60 -20.78
N SER A 36 -2.10 5.95 -22.01
CA SER A 36 -0.70 6.06 -22.43
C SER A 36 -0.07 7.42 -22.08
N ASP A 37 -0.83 8.35 -21.49
CA ASP A 37 -0.37 9.71 -21.14
C ASP A 37 0.06 9.78 -19.68
N PRO A 38 1.36 10.02 -19.38
CA PRO A 38 1.83 10.17 -18.01
C PRO A 38 1.24 11.37 -17.27
N GLY A 39 0.78 12.39 -17.99
CA GLY A 39 0.14 13.59 -17.43
C GLY A 39 -1.35 13.41 -17.14
N ALA A 40 -1.96 12.35 -17.66
CA ALA A 40 -3.38 12.03 -17.48
C ALA A 40 -3.60 10.53 -17.29
N PRO A 41 -3.07 9.91 -16.20
CA PRO A 41 -3.26 8.49 -15.92
C PRO A 41 -4.74 8.12 -15.73
N THR A 42 -5.10 6.89 -16.04
CA THR A 42 -6.42 6.35 -15.69
C THR A 42 -6.55 6.30 -14.16
N VAL A 43 -7.57 6.96 -13.60
CA VAL A 43 -7.82 6.94 -12.15
C VAL A 43 -8.62 5.67 -11.81
N ILE A 44 -8.08 4.86 -10.90
CA ILE A 44 -8.76 3.67 -10.38
C ILE A 44 -9.15 3.94 -8.93
N ALA A 45 -10.45 3.91 -8.64
CA ALA A 45 -10.96 4.09 -7.29
C ALA A 45 -10.72 2.82 -6.46
N VAL A 46 -10.21 2.99 -5.23
CA VAL A 46 -9.91 1.92 -4.26
C VAL A 46 -10.49 2.26 -2.88
N GLU A 47 -11.71 2.76 -2.84
CA GLU A 47 -12.38 3.21 -1.61
C GLU A 47 -12.78 2.03 -0.72
N GLY A 48 -12.01 1.81 0.35
CA GLY A 48 -12.32 0.78 1.36
C GLY A 48 -12.02 -0.65 0.93
N GLU A 49 -11.41 -0.84 -0.24
CA GLU A 49 -11.05 -2.15 -0.76
C GLU A 49 -9.74 -2.66 -0.13
N THR A 50 -9.66 -3.96 0.09
CA THR A 50 -8.43 -4.60 0.57
C THR A 50 -7.58 -5.16 -0.56
N VAL A 51 -8.16 -5.35 -1.74
CA VAL A 51 -7.48 -5.88 -2.93
C VAL A 51 -7.99 -5.16 -4.18
N LEU A 52 -7.04 -4.74 -5.03
CA LEU A 52 -7.28 -4.30 -6.41
C LEU A 52 -6.50 -5.22 -7.35
N VAL A 53 -7.14 -5.68 -8.39
CA VAL A 53 -6.50 -6.42 -9.50
C VAL A 53 -6.50 -5.55 -10.75
N VAL A 54 -5.36 -5.39 -11.39
CA VAL A 54 -5.20 -4.66 -12.66
C VAL A 54 -4.67 -5.63 -13.72
N ARG A 55 -5.46 -5.80 -14.78
CA ARG A 55 -5.13 -6.64 -15.94
C ARG A 55 -5.04 -5.81 -17.18
N GLY A 56 -3.99 -6.05 -17.95
CA GLY A 56 -3.80 -5.32 -19.20
C GLY A 56 -2.70 -5.87 -20.06
N SER A 57 -2.33 -5.06 -21.05
CA SER A 57 -1.26 -5.43 -21.97
C SER A 57 -0.64 -4.19 -22.61
N VAL A 58 0.67 -4.23 -22.75
CA VAL A 58 1.43 -3.20 -23.46
C VAL A 58 2.10 -3.82 -24.70
N GLN A 59 2.12 -3.08 -25.81
CA GLN A 59 2.63 -3.57 -27.08
C GLN A 59 3.48 -2.52 -27.79
N SER A 60 4.63 -2.92 -28.33
CA SER A 60 5.47 -2.08 -29.18
C SER A 60 5.00 -2.08 -30.64
N GLY A 61 5.23 -1.00 -31.37
CA GLY A 61 4.94 -0.88 -32.81
C GLY A 61 4.15 0.38 -33.18
N SER A 62 3.86 0.56 -34.48
CA SER A 62 3.15 1.72 -35.00
C SER A 62 1.68 1.72 -34.59
N GLY A 63 1.24 2.75 -33.87
CA GLY A 63 -0.12 2.82 -33.30
C GLY A 63 -0.30 1.97 -32.05
N SER A 64 0.79 1.62 -31.40
CA SER A 64 0.82 0.70 -30.28
C SER A 64 0.72 1.43 -28.96
N ASP A 65 0.14 0.74 -28.04
CA ASP A 65 0.07 1.06 -26.65
C ASP A 65 1.32 0.52 -25.94
N THR A 66 2.33 1.37 -25.81
CA THR A 66 3.64 0.96 -25.24
C THR A 66 3.72 1.14 -23.75
N ARG A 67 2.73 1.79 -23.13
CA ARG A 67 2.71 2.16 -21.72
C ARG A 67 1.30 2.28 -21.21
N ASP A 68 1.10 1.80 -20.00
CA ASP A 68 -0.12 1.97 -19.24
C ASP A 68 0.19 2.78 -17.99
N PHE A 69 -0.48 3.90 -17.85
CA PHE A 69 -0.43 4.74 -16.66
C PHE A 69 -1.77 4.71 -15.95
N PHE A 70 -1.74 4.39 -14.67
CA PHE A 70 -2.91 4.49 -13.81
C PHE A 70 -2.53 5.04 -12.44
N SER A 71 -3.45 5.72 -11.80
CA SER A 71 -3.27 6.28 -10.47
C SER A 71 -4.34 5.78 -9.52
N MET A 72 -3.98 5.70 -8.25
CA MET A 72 -4.89 5.39 -7.16
C MET A 72 -4.52 6.20 -5.93
N THR A 73 -5.48 6.41 -5.04
CA THR A 73 -5.27 7.07 -3.75
C THR A 73 -5.36 6.05 -2.63
N VAL A 74 -4.28 5.89 -1.88
CA VAL A 74 -4.27 5.21 -0.59
C VAL A 74 -4.87 6.16 0.42
N ALA A 75 -5.98 5.78 1.03
CA ALA A 75 -6.73 6.64 1.96
C ALA A 75 -5.95 6.87 3.27
N GLU A 76 -6.33 7.92 4.01
CA GLU A 76 -5.86 8.11 5.38
C GLU A 76 -6.23 6.90 6.23
N GLY A 77 -5.30 6.45 7.07
CA GLY A 77 -5.47 5.23 7.86
C GLY A 77 -5.38 3.93 7.06
N ALA A 78 -4.89 3.97 5.82
CA ALA A 78 -4.59 2.81 5.00
C ALA A 78 -3.15 2.82 4.51
N SER A 79 -2.67 1.69 4.02
CA SER A 79 -1.36 1.52 3.40
C SER A 79 -1.44 0.54 2.24
N LEU A 80 -0.60 0.71 1.24
CA LEU A 80 -0.36 -0.32 0.24
C LEU A 80 0.73 -1.26 0.76
N GLU A 81 0.32 -2.49 1.10
CA GLU A 81 1.16 -3.51 1.75
C GLU A 81 1.93 -4.35 0.74
N ALA A 82 1.32 -4.63 -0.41
CA ALA A 82 1.97 -5.44 -1.41
C ALA A 82 1.51 -5.09 -2.83
N ILE A 83 2.43 -5.26 -3.78
CA ILE A 83 2.15 -5.41 -5.20
C ILE A 83 2.67 -6.77 -5.61
N ARG A 84 1.82 -7.57 -6.25
CA ARG A 84 2.16 -8.92 -6.69
C ARG A 84 1.99 -9.06 -8.18
N LEU A 85 2.99 -9.63 -8.84
CA LEU A 85 2.90 -10.01 -10.25
C LEU A 85 2.21 -11.38 -10.32
N VAL A 86 0.89 -11.38 -10.53
CA VAL A 86 0.07 -12.60 -10.54
C VAL A 86 0.25 -13.35 -11.84
N ASP A 87 0.17 -12.64 -12.98
CA ASP A 87 0.49 -13.20 -14.29
C ASP A 87 1.36 -12.24 -15.10
N TYR A 88 2.22 -12.81 -15.94
CA TYR A 88 3.07 -12.05 -16.84
C TYR A 88 3.54 -12.92 -18.00
N VAL A 89 3.27 -12.47 -19.20
CA VAL A 89 3.73 -13.07 -20.44
C VAL A 89 4.46 -11.99 -21.25
N ASP A 90 5.76 -12.15 -21.41
CA ASP A 90 6.59 -11.37 -22.33
C ASP A 90 6.50 -12.01 -23.71
N GLY A 91 5.98 -11.28 -24.68
CA GLY A 91 5.76 -11.79 -26.03
C GLY A 91 7.03 -12.08 -26.81
N ASP A 92 8.17 -11.45 -26.43
CA ASP A 92 9.47 -11.71 -27.06
C ASP A 92 10.13 -13.00 -26.56
N THR A 93 10.07 -13.26 -25.24
CA THR A 93 10.87 -14.31 -24.60
C THR A 93 10.09 -15.13 -23.56
N GLY A 94 8.80 -14.93 -23.45
CA GLY A 94 7.93 -15.63 -22.49
C GLY A 94 8.06 -15.09 -21.05
N ALA A 95 7.69 -15.89 -20.06
CA ALA A 95 7.54 -15.44 -18.68
C ALA A 95 8.84 -14.97 -17.99
N SER A 96 10.01 -15.36 -18.48
CA SER A 96 11.33 -14.95 -17.96
C SER A 96 11.93 -13.75 -18.68
N GLY A 97 11.26 -13.21 -19.68
CA GLY A 97 11.68 -12.04 -20.44
C GLY A 97 11.90 -10.79 -19.59
N ASN A 98 12.59 -9.83 -20.14
CA ASN A 98 12.98 -8.60 -19.43
C ASN A 98 12.55 -7.34 -20.19
N THR A 99 11.45 -7.42 -20.94
CA THR A 99 10.95 -6.34 -21.77
C THR A 99 9.81 -5.55 -21.13
N GLY A 100 9.36 -5.92 -19.93
CA GLY A 100 8.44 -5.13 -19.13
C GLY A 100 9.15 -4.39 -18.01
N TYR A 101 8.83 -3.11 -17.83
CA TYR A 101 9.33 -2.30 -16.72
C TYR A 101 8.16 -1.66 -15.98
N PHE A 102 8.08 -1.91 -14.67
CA PHE A 102 7.07 -1.38 -13.79
C PHE A 102 7.67 -0.29 -12.90
N MET A 103 6.92 0.78 -12.65
CA MET A 103 7.35 1.93 -11.89
C MET A 103 6.22 2.45 -11.00
N VAL A 104 6.60 3.06 -9.89
CA VAL A 104 5.72 3.85 -9.01
C VAL A 104 6.27 5.25 -8.87
N ASP A 105 5.38 6.24 -8.93
CA ASP A 105 5.67 7.66 -8.76
C ASP A 105 4.75 8.29 -7.72
N ASP A 106 5.20 9.37 -7.10
CA ASP A 106 4.42 10.15 -6.16
C ASP A 106 3.52 11.14 -6.89
N GLY A 107 2.27 11.25 -6.43
CA GLY A 107 1.29 12.17 -7.01
C GLY A 107 0.43 11.57 -8.13
N PRO A 108 -0.49 12.41 -8.66
CA PRO A 108 -1.50 11.98 -9.63
C PRO A 108 -0.99 11.89 -11.08
N THR A 109 0.26 12.20 -11.33
CA THR A 109 0.90 12.17 -12.65
C THR A 109 2.26 11.50 -12.56
N SER A 110 2.81 11.10 -13.67
CA SER A 110 4.08 10.37 -13.74
C SER A 110 4.98 10.89 -14.85
N VAL A 111 6.09 10.22 -15.02
CA VAL A 111 7.04 10.45 -16.13
C VAL A 111 7.27 9.16 -16.89
N VAL A 112 7.68 9.28 -18.15
CA VAL A 112 8.13 8.10 -18.89
C VAL A 112 9.49 7.66 -18.35
N PRO A 113 9.63 6.41 -17.85
CA PRO A 113 10.90 5.94 -17.30
C PRO A 113 12.01 5.97 -18.35
N SER A 114 13.16 6.48 -17.96
CA SER A 114 14.37 6.48 -18.79
C SER A 114 15.61 6.51 -17.89
N SER A 115 16.78 6.24 -18.47
CA SER A 115 18.05 6.33 -17.72
C SER A 115 18.37 7.76 -17.26
N SER A 116 17.83 8.79 -17.93
CA SER A 116 18.06 10.19 -17.58
C SER A 116 17.18 10.69 -16.43
N ASN A 117 16.07 10.01 -16.12
CA ASN A 117 15.14 10.39 -15.04
C ASN A 117 14.97 9.30 -13.95
N SER A 118 15.93 8.36 -13.88
CA SER A 118 15.86 7.26 -12.91
C SER A 118 15.88 7.69 -11.43
N SER A 119 16.13 8.94 -11.14
CA SER A 119 16.10 9.53 -9.80
C SER A 119 14.88 10.43 -9.55
N THR A 120 13.90 10.45 -10.44
CA THR A 120 12.73 11.36 -10.32
C THR A 120 11.45 10.65 -9.89
N PHE A 121 11.42 9.34 -9.89
CA PHE A 121 10.31 8.52 -9.43
C PHE A 121 10.66 7.75 -8.16
N LEU A 122 9.69 7.18 -7.48
CA LEU A 122 9.89 6.48 -6.20
C LEU A 122 10.62 5.15 -6.37
N GLY A 123 10.20 4.31 -7.29
CA GLY A 123 10.84 3.02 -7.49
C GLY A 123 10.45 2.31 -8.79
N GLY A 124 11.36 1.51 -9.33
CA GLY A 124 11.14 0.76 -10.55
C GLY A 124 11.77 -0.62 -10.55
N SER A 125 11.22 -1.53 -11.35
CA SER A 125 11.75 -2.87 -11.57
C SER A 125 11.27 -3.46 -12.87
N HIS A 126 12.12 -4.21 -13.55
CA HIS A 126 11.65 -5.08 -14.62
C HIS A 126 10.72 -6.17 -14.09
N CYS A 127 9.63 -6.41 -14.82
CA CYS A 127 8.66 -7.46 -14.55
C CYS A 127 9.09 -8.73 -15.26
N ASN A 128 9.36 -9.81 -14.52
CA ASN A 128 9.57 -11.14 -15.08
C ASN A 128 9.53 -12.21 -14.00
N ARG A 129 9.36 -13.47 -14.43
CA ARG A 129 9.28 -14.61 -13.52
C ARG A 129 10.62 -15.03 -12.92
N THR A 130 11.73 -14.51 -13.39
CA THR A 130 13.03 -14.69 -12.73
C THR A 130 13.12 -13.87 -11.45
N ARG A 131 12.58 -12.64 -11.46
CA ARG A 131 12.55 -11.74 -10.29
C ARG A 131 11.37 -12.00 -9.37
N PHE A 132 10.24 -12.33 -9.95
CA PHE A 132 8.97 -12.59 -9.26
C PHE A 132 8.45 -13.97 -9.65
N PRO A 133 9.08 -15.05 -9.14
CA PRO A 133 8.82 -16.43 -9.60
C PRO A 133 7.41 -16.90 -9.25
N THR A 134 6.80 -16.34 -8.23
CA THR A 134 5.42 -16.63 -7.79
C THR A 134 4.71 -15.33 -7.41
N ALA A 135 3.39 -15.38 -7.34
CA ALA A 135 2.57 -14.28 -6.84
C ALA A 135 2.78 -13.98 -5.33
N GLU A 136 3.50 -14.82 -4.61
CA GLU A 136 3.83 -14.58 -3.19
C GLU A 136 4.97 -13.57 -3.00
N VAL A 137 5.78 -13.32 -4.03
CA VAL A 137 6.87 -12.35 -3.94
C VAL A 137 6.31 -10.93 -3.98
N ASN A 138 6.55 -10.17 -2.91
CA ASN A 138 6.13 -8.77 -2.84
C ASN A 138 7.06 -7.87 -3.67
N MET A 139 6.53 -7.32 -4.73
CA MET A 139 7.23 -6.42 -5.63
C MET A 139 7.44 -5.04 -5.00
N LEU A 140 6.50 -4.57 -4.16
CA LEU A 140 6.55 -3.26 -3.52
C LEU A 140 7.79 -3.11 -2.62
N ASP A 141 8.14 -4.13 -1.85
CA ASP A 141 9.38 -4.15 -1.05
C ASP A 141 10.64 -3.94 -1.90
N ARG A 142 10.67 -4.51 -3.11
CA ARG A 142 11.78 -4.30 -4.04
C ARG A 142 11.80 -2.87 -4.61
N LEU A 143 10.63 -2.32 -4.93
CA LEU A 143 10.49 -0.95 -5.43
C LEU A 143 10.93 0.06 -4.37
N SER A 144 10.59 -0.16 -3.10
CA SER A 144 10.95 0.74 -2.00
C SER A 144 12.46 0.95 -1.84
N ARG A 145 13.26 -0.04 -2.20
CA ARG A 145 14.73 -0.01 -2.11
C ARG A 145 15.42 0.58 -3.33
N ALA A 146 14.68 1.13 -4.29
CA ALA A 146 15.20 1.65 -5.56
C ALA A 146 16.13 0.67 -6.31
N ALA A 147 15.84 -0.61 -6.23
CA ALA A 147 16.74 -1.69 -6.68
C ALA A 147 17.10 -1.64 -8.17
N GLN A 148 16.25 -1.01 -9.00
CA GLN A 148 16.47 -0.83 -10.44
C GLN A 148 16.07 0.57 -10.92
N GLY A 149 16.17 1.57 -10.08
CA GLY A 149 15.85 2.98 -10.33
C GLY A 149 14.83 3.51 -9.35
N GLY A 150 14.82 4.82 -9.18
CA GLY A 150 13.99 5.53 -8.22
C GLY A 150 14.79 6.13 -7.07
N THR A 151 14.10 6.85 -6.19
CA THR A 151 14.67 7.47 -4.99
C THR A 151 14.55 6.58 -3.76
N GLY A 152 13.71 5.55 -3.83
CA GLY A 152 13.26 4.77 -2.68
C GLY A 152 12.13 5.45 -1.90
N PHE A 153 11.48 4.70 -1.05
CA PHE A 153 10.40 5.19 -0.17
C PHE A 153 10.27 4.31 1.07
N SER A 154 9.56 4.80 2.08
CA SER A 154 9.23 4.01 3.27
C SER A 154 8.22 2.91 2.92
N TYR A 155 8.47 1.69 3.36
CA TYR A 155 7.61 0.53 3.17
C TYR A 155 6.91 0.15 4.49
N PRO A 156 5.59 -0.13 4.48
CA PRO A 156 4.65 -0.05 3.36
C PRO A 156 4.43 1.37 2.85
N LEU A 157 3.75 1.51 1.70
CA LEU A 157 3.48 2.81 1.10
C LEU A 157 2.23 3.41 1.76
N GLY A 158 2.42 4.49 2.52
CA GLY A 158 1.40 5.14 3.33
C GLY A 158 0.32 5.88 2.54
N PRO A 159 -0.53 6.68 3.24
CA PRO A 159 -1.56 7.50 2.59
C PRO A 159 -0.98 8.45 1.55
N GLY A 160 -1.67 8.62 0.43
CA GLY A 160 -1.25 9.49 -0.66
C GLY A 160 -1.80 9.05 -2.01
N THR A 161 -1.64 9.87 -3.03
CA THR A 161 -1.94 9.50 -4.41
C THR A 161 -0.67 9.06 -5.10
N TYR A 162 -0.72 7.92 -5.77
CA TYR A 162 0.41 7.32 -6.46
C TYR A 162 0.04 6.97 -7.88
N THR A 163 0.98 7.18 -8.80
CA THR A 163 0.85 6.78 -10.19
C THR A 163 1.77 5.60 -10.49
N PHE A 164 1.21 4.61 -11.14
CA PHE A 164 1.89 3.39 -11.55
C PHE A 164 2.01 3.36 -13.07
N ASN A 165 3.10 2.77 -13.53
CA ASN A 165 3.33 2.59 -14.96
C ASN A 165 3.84 1.19 -15.24
N ILE A 166 3.32 0.56 -16.26
CA ILE A 166 3.92 -0.58 -16.92
C ILE A 166 4.33 -0.18 -18.35
N GLN A 167 5.56 -0.47 -18.72
CA GLN A 167 6.12 -0.11 -20.02
C GLN A 167 6.67 -1.33 -20.74
N GLN A 168 6.34 -1.45 -22.02
CA GLN A 168 7.00 -2.39 -22.95
C GLN A 168 8.30 -1.75 -23.45
N THR A 169 9.42 -2.47 -23.30
CA THR A 169 10.74 -2.07 -23.77
C THR A 169 11.31 -3.01 -24.86
N GLY A 170 10.55 -4.04 -25.24
CA GLY A 170 10.86 -4.99 -26.31
C GLY A 170 10.07 -4.71 -27.60
N SER A 171 9.78 -5.75 -28.37
CA SER A 171 9.16 -5.64 -29.69
C SER A 171 7.78 -6.27 -29.82
N GLN A 172 7.38 -7.11 -28.87
CA GLN A 172 6.10 -7.84 -28.88
C GLN A 172 5.16 -7.36 -27.78
N ARG A 173 3.97 -7.96 -27.71
CA ARG A 173 2.99 -7.68 -26.69
C ARG A 173 3.36 -8.36 -25.37
N ASN A 174 3.34 -7.61 -24.26
CA ASN A 174 3.36 -8.15 -22.91
C ASN A 174 1.95 -8.12 -22.33
N VAL A 175 1.57 -9.21 -21.69
CA VAL A 175 0.30 -9.29 -20.93
C VAL A 175 0.64 -9.39 -19.46
N TYR A 176 -0.11 -8.72 -18.61
CA TYR A 176 0.16 -8.68 -17.19
C TYR A 176 -1.11 -8.76 -16.34
N GLU A 177 -0.94 -9.26 -15.11
CA GLU A 177 -1.89 -9.13 -14.02
C GLU A 177 -1.12 -8.74 -12.77
N PHE A 178 -1.45 -7.59 -12.20
CA PHE A 178 -0.96 -7.13 -10.90
C PHE A 178 -2.08 -7.19 -9.86
N ARG A 179 -1.72 -7.61 -8.64
CA ARG A 179 -2.58 -7.54 -7.47
C ARG A 179 -1.96 -6.58 -6.46
N PHE A 180 -2.72 -5.58 -6.05
CA PHE A 180 -2.41 -4.60 -5.03
C PHE A 180 -3.15 -4.99 -3.76
N GLU A 181 -2.45 -5.09 -2.64
CA GLU A 181 -3.01 -5.49 -1.35
C GLU A 181 -2.90 -4.31 -0.40
N PHE A 182 -4.04 -3.90 0.17
CA PHE A 182 -4.12 -2.78 1.10
C PHE A 182 -4.36 -3.28 2.51
N GLY A 183 -3.68 -2.65 3.47
CA GLY A 183 -3.89 -2.83 4.89
C GLY A 183 -4.42 -1.55 5.52
N ALA A 184 -5.06 -1.68 6.68
CA ALA A 184 -5.22 -0.52 7.55
C ALA A 184 -3.85 -0.17 8.12
N THR A 185 -3.45 1.09 8.05
CA THR A 185 -2.38 1.54 8.94
C THR A 185 -2.89 1.41 10.37
N ALA A 186 -2.01 1.18 11.32
CA ALA A 186 -2.38 1.38 12.72
C ALA A 186 -3.05 2.76 12.84
N ALA A 187 -4.19 2.83 13.53
CA ALA A 187 -4.86 4.11 13.76
C ALA A 187 -3.80 5.09 14.32
N PRO A 188 -3.84 6.39 13.92
CA PRO A 188 -2.95 7.36 14.51
C PRO A 188 -2.99 7.21 16.04
N CYS A 189 -1.86 6.99 16.65
CA CYS A 189 -1.71 6.80 18.08
C CYS A 189 -1.06 8.04 18.69
N PRO A 190 -1.81 9.15 18.85
CA PRO A 190 -1.24 10.42 19.31
C PRO A 190 -0.63 10.32 20.70
N ALA A 191 -0.99 9.29 21.45
CA ALA A 191 -0.49 9.02 22.79
C ALA A 191 0.79 8.15 22.81
N ASP A 192 1.22 7.58 21.68
CA ASP A 192 2.52 6.95 21.49
C ASP A 192 3.56 8.05 21.23
N LEU A 193 4.15 8.53 22.31
CA LEU A 193 5.02 9.72 22.30
C LEU A 193 6.46 9.39 21.98
N ASP A 194 6.88 8.15 22.19
CA ASP A 194 8.23 7.67 21.85
C ASP A 194 8.30 6.92 20.51
N GLY A 195 7.14 6.60 19.89
CA GLY A 195 7.04 6.05 18.56
C GLY A 195 7.38 4.56 18.47
N ASP A 196 7.25 3.83 19.58
CA ASP A 196 7.57 2.39 19.64
C ASP A 196 6.41 1.48 19.19
N GLY A 197 5.22 2.06 18.90
CA GLY A 197 4.01 1.36 18.47
C GLY A 197 3.11 0.92 19.64
N ARG A 198 3.35 1.43 20.84
CA ARG A 198 2.55 1.14 22.05
C ARG A 198 2.36 2.40 22.86
N VAL A 199 1.27 2.45 23.61
CA VAL A 199 1.09 3.46 24.66
C VAL A 199 1.33 2.79 26.00
N ASP A 200 2.44 3.10 26.66
CA ASP A 200 2.84 2.47 27.93
C ASP A 200 3.53 3.43 28.92
N GLY A 201 4.37 2.89 29.79
CA GLY A 201 5.09 3.67 30.79
C GLY A 201 6.14 4.62 30.22
N GLY A 202 6.65 4.37 28.99
CA GLY A 202 7.55 5.24 28.26
C GLY A 202 6.87 6.55 27.93
N ASP A 203 5.70 6.51 27.28
CA ASP A 203 4.89 7.67 26.89
C ASP A 203 4.41 8.44 28.10
N LEU A 204 3.91 7.73 29.10
CA LEU A 204 3.53 8.36 30.36
C LEU A 204 4.69 9.12 30.99
N GLY A 205 5.89 8.56 30.95
CA GLY A 205 7.11 9.21 31.45
C GLY A 205 7.44 10.48 30.68
N LEU A 206 7.37 10.47 29.35
CA LEU A 206 7.58 11.63 28.50
C LEU A 206 6.54 12.72 28.79
N PHE A 207 5.25 12.35 28.87
CA PHE A 207 4.17 13.27 29.19
C PHE A 207 4.34 13.92 30.57
N LEU A 208 4.66 13.13 31.59
CA LEU A 208 4.87 13.64 32.95
C LEU A 208 6.05 14.61 33.02
N GLY A 209 7.05 14.48 32.14
CA GLY A 209 8.14 15.44 31.99
C GLY A 209 7.69 16.81 31.50
N ALA A 210 6.58 16.88 30.75
CA ALA A 210 5.97 18.10 30.23
C ALA A 210 4.81 18.62 31.10
N TRP A 211 4.46 17.95 32.19
CA TRP A 211 3.31 18.27 33.03
C TRP A 211 3.31 19.70 33.54
N GLY A 212 2.20 20.40 33.33
CA GLY A 212 2.00 21.78 33.79
C GLY A 212 2.67 22.84 32.93
N THR A 213 3.26 22.48 31.80
CA THR A 213 3.83 23.47 30.86
C THR A 213 2.73 24.15 30.04
N SER A 214 2.99 25.39 29.65
CA SER A 214 2.16 26.17 28.73
C SER A 214 3.06 27.14 27.95
N PRO A 215 3.13 27.10 26.61
CA PRO A 215 2.40 26.14 25.75
C PRO A 215 2.88 24.69 25.96
N CYS A 216 1.93 23.78 25.84
CA CYS A 216 2.22 22.35 25.96
C CYS A 216 2.74 21.79 24.63
N GLU A 217 3.93 21.20 24.65
CA GLU A 217 4.48 20.52 23.45
C GLU A 217 3.84 19.14 23.22
N LEU A 218 3.26 18.54 24.28
CA LEU A 218 2.58 17.24 24.26
C LEU A 218 1.07 17.41 24.55
N ASP A 219 0.45 18.41 23.92
CA ASP A 219 -0.97 18.71 24.02
C ASP A 219 -1.79 17.74 23.18
N LEU A 220 -2.34 16.72 23.83
CA LEU A 220 -3.08 15.64 23.16
C LEU A 220 -4.55 15.98 22.96
N ASN A 221 -5.09 16.96 23.70
CA ASN A 221 -6.48 17.37 23.61
C ASN A 221 -6.69 18.71 22.89
N GLY A 222 -5.61 19.47 22.62
CA GLY A 222 -5.63 20.75 21.90
C GLY A 222 -6.02 21.96 22.75
N ASP A 223 -5.93 21.89 24.10
CA ASP A 223 -6.29 23.00 24.99
C ASP A 223 -5.12 23.93 25.34
N GLY A 224 -3.90 23.60 24.94
CA GLY A 224 -2.67 24.38 25.12
C GLY A 224 -1.98 24.16 26.45
N ILE A 225 -2.43 23.26 27.32
CA ILE A 225 -1.89 23.00 28.67
C ILE A 225 -1.69 21.52 28.89
N CYS A 226 -0.47 21.05 29.18
CA CYS A 226 -0.22 19.68 29.60
C CYS A 226 -0.80 19.41 30.99
N ASN A 227 -1.93 18.72 31.06
CA ASN A 227 -2.67 18.52 32.33
C ASN A 227 -3.37 17.15 32.41
N GLY A 228 -4.33 17.02 33.36
CA GLY A 228 -5.05 15.76 33.57
C GLY A 228 -5.97 15.34 32.43
N ALA A 229 -6.36 16.25 31.54
CA ALA A 229 -7.16 15.90 30.37
C ALA A 229 -6.33 15.12 29.35
N ASP A 230 -5.07 15.54 29.10
CA ASP A 230 -4.11 14.84 28.24
C ASP A 230 -3.70 13.50 28.81
N LEU A 231 -3.48 13.45 30.14
CA LEU A 231 -3.25 12.18 30.83
C LEU A 231 -4.42 11.21 30.59
N GLY A 232 -5.65 11.71 30.56
CA GLY A 232 -6.82 10.90 30.23
C GLY A 232 -6.76 10.30 28.82
N VAL A 233 -6.20 11.03 27.85
CA VAL A 233 -5.99 10.52 26.48
C VAL A 233 -4.97 9.36 26.49
N ILE A 234 -3.82 9.52 27.17
CA ILE A 234 -2.81 8.47 27.30
C ILE A 234 -3.39 7.21 27.94
N LEU A 235 -4.07 7.37 29.09
CA LEU A 235 -4.65 6.24 29.80
C LEU A 235 -5.80 5.56 29.03
N GLY A 236 -6.52 6.33 28.22
CA GLY A 236 -7.58 5.81 27.35
C GLY A 236 -7.08 5.03 26.12
N ALA A 237 -5.85 5.32 25.69
CA ALA A 237 -5.18 4.69 24.56
C ALA A 237 -4.20 3.58 24.96
N TRP A 238 -4.13 3.20 26.23
CA TRP A 238 -3.13 2.29 26.78
C TRP A 238 -3.13 0.92 26.11
N GLY A 239 -2.00 0.50 25.55
CA GLY A 239 -1.81 -0.80 24.88
C GLY A 239 -1.12 -0.68 23.53
N ASP A 240 -1.34 -1.66 22.66
CA ASP A 240 -0.80 -1.65 21.29
C ASP A 240 -1.56 -0.61 20.43
N CYS A 241 -0.84 0.12 19.61
CA CYS A 241 -1.37 1.12 18.68
C CYS A 241 -1.99 0.53 17.41
#